data_c6f15cb8a797d0633ba6a7b439e516ed
#
_entry.id   c6f15cb8a797d0633ba6a7b439e516ed
#
_cell.length_a   1.000
_cell.length_b   1.000
_cell.length_c   1.000
_cell.angle_alpha   90.00
_cell.angle_beta   90.00
_cell.angle_gamma   90.00
#
_symmetry.space_group_name_H-M   'P 1'
#
loop_
_entity.id
_entity.type
_entity.pdbx_description
1 polymer ?
#
loop_
_entity_poly.entity_id
_entity_poly.type
_entity_poly.pdbx_seq_one_letter_code
_entity_poly.pdbx_strand_id
1 'polypeptide(L)'
;MEVTNQTLLKIIKARLDEAKRAWPEELPNVLWAYKTTARTPTRETPFSLTYDTEVVIPTEVGVTSLRWEAFHKGGNDDQLRVNLDCLDESRDRASRKMAEYQQKMFEYYNKSVKLRRLNIGDLVLRKVTLTTKNPT
;
A
#
# COMPACT_ATOMS: atom_id res chain seq x y z
N MET A 1 5.89 -5.02 -7.05
CA MET A 1 6.82 -4.08 -6.35
C MET A 1 6.81 -2.67 -6.94
N GLU A 2 6.79 -2.49 -8.24
CA GLU A 2 6.86 -1.18 -8.90
C GLU A 2 5.71 -0.21 -8.54
N VAL A 3 4.47 -0.70 -8.46
CA VAL A 3 3.29 0.12 -8.10
C VAL A 3 3.39 0.68 -6.68
N THR A 4 3.90 -0.10 -5.74
CA THR A 4 4.11 0.33 -4.35
C THR A 4 5.16 1.43 -4.27
N ASN A 5 6.27 1.27 -4.98
CA ASN A 5 7.34 2.28 -5.05
C ASN A 5 6.84 3.57 -5.69
N GLN A 6 6.05 3.50 -6.76
CA GLN A 6 5.45 4.68 -7.38
C GLN A 6 4.49 5.41 -6.45
N THR A 7 3.71 4.69 -5.66
CA THR A 7 2.79 5.29 -4.68
C THR A 7 3.57 5.99 -3.56
N LEU A 8 4.60 5.33 -3.01
CA LEU A 8 5.50 5.93 -2.02
C LEU A 8 6.18 7.17 -2.56
N LEU A 9 6.73 7.12 -3.76
CA LEU A 9 7.37 8.27 -4.40
C LEU A 9 6.41 9.45 -4.59
N LYS A 10 5.15 9.20 -4.94
CA LYS A 10 4.14 10.26 -5.05
C LYS A 10 3.85 10.91 -3.69
N ILE A 11 3.69 10.11 -2.64
CA ILE A 11 3.45 10.62 -1.28
C ILE A 11 4.66 11.41 -0.78
N ILE A 12 5.87 10.88 -0.97
CA ILE A 12 7.11 11.55 -0.61
C ILE A 12 7.24 12.88 -1.35
N LYS A 13 7.04 12.89 -2.67
CA LYS A 13 7.12 14.13 -3.47
C LYS A 13 6.10 15.17 -3.01
N ALA A 14 4.85 14.80 -2.78
CA ALA A 14 3.82 15.72 -2.34
C ALA A 14 4.16 16.37 -0.99
N ARG A 15 4.78 15.62 -0.06
CA ARG A 15 5.22 16.14 1.22
C ARG A 15 6.52 16.96 1.14
N LEU A 16 7.42 16.55 0.24
CA LEU A 16 8.70 17.25 0.05
C LEU A 16 8.54 18.61 -0.64
N ASP A 17 7.56 18.77 -1.52
CA ASP A 17 7.28 20.06 -2.16
C ASP A 17 6.89 21.14 -1.13
N GLU A 18 6.30 20.73 0.00
CA GLU A 18 6.00 21.64 1.11
C GLU A 18 7.21 21.86 2.06
N ALA A 19 8.05 20.83 2.25
CA ALA A 19 9.08 20.78 3.30
C ALA A 19 10.51 21.05 2.84
N LYS A 20 10.73 21.68 1.74
CA LYS A 20 11.98 21.97 0.94
C LYS A 20 13.39 21.69 1.55
N ARG A 21 13.58 21.62 2.87
CA ARG A 21 14.86 21.36 3.56
C ARG A 21 14.78 20.32 4.69
N ALA A 22 13.58 19.97 5.18
CA ALA A 22 13.38 19.07 6.31
C ALA A 22 12.94 17.64 5.88
N TRP A 23 13.26 17.23 4.66
CA TRP A 23 12.83 15.93 4.14
C TRP A 23 13.34 14.71 4.95
N PRO A 24 14.56 14.73 5.55
CA PRO A 24 15.01 13.58 6.36
C PRO A 24 14.15 13.39 7.61
N GLU A 25 13.66 14.51 8.17
CA GLU A 25 12.80 14.53 9.36
C GLU A 25 11.37 14.11 9.03
N GLU A 26 10.89 14.44 7.82
CA GLU A 26 9.56 14.05 7.35
C GLU A 26 9.46 12.61 6.84
N LEU A 27 10.56 12.01 6.41
CA LEU A 27 10.56 10.66 5.85
C LEU A 27 10.00 9.60 6.81
N PRO A 28 10.37 9.57 8.10
CA PRO A 28 9.77 8.64 9.06
C PRO A 28 8.24 8.81 9.18
N ASN A 29 7.76 10.05 9.19
CA ASN A 29 6.33 10.38 9.28
C ASN A 29 5.56 9.87 8.04
N VAL A 30 6.11 10.07 6.85
CA VAL A 30 5.54 9.58 5.60
C VAL A 30 5.49 8.06 5.56
N LEU A 31 6.57 7.38 5.96
CA LEU A 31 6.62 5.92 6.02
C LEU A 31 5.67 5.37 7.07
N TRP A 32 5.56 6.03 8.21
CA TRP A 32 4.59 5.67 9.24
C TRP A 32 3.16 5.77 8.70
N ALA A 33 2.79 6.92 8.16
CA ALA A 33 1.48 7.13 7.56
C ALA A 33 1.18 6.10 6.46
N TYR A 34 2.17 5.77 5.62
CA TYR A 34 2.02 4.73 4.59
C TYR A 34 1.72 3.35 5.18
N LYS A 35 2.44 2.95 6.23
CA LYS A 35 2.29 1.64 6.87
C LYS A 35 0.97 1.50 7.64
N THR A 36 0.47 2.59 8.21
CA THR A 36 -0.70 2.62 9.09
C THR A 36 -2.00 3.02 8.40
N THR A 37 -1.94 3.48 7.15
CA THR A 37 -3.15 3.84 6.40
C THR A 37 -3.73 2.60 5.71
N ALA A 38 -5.02 2.34 5.96
CA ALA A 38 -5.75 1.25 5.32
C ALA A 38 -5.85 1.46 3.81
N ARG A 39 -5.63 0.40 3.05
CA ARG A 39 -5.75 0.40 1.60
C ARG A 39 -7.20 0.24 1.16
N THR A 40 -7.66 1.10 0.26
CA THR A 40 -9.03 1.08 -0.25
C THR A 40 -9.48 -0.31 -0.73
N PRO A 41 -8.67 -1.07 -1.50
CA PRO A 41 -9.10 -2.37 -2.02
C PRO A 41 -9.27 -3.44 -0.94
N THR A 42 -8.33 -3.51 0.00
CA THR A 42 -8.27 -4.58 1.01
C THR A 42 -8.99 -4.19 2.30
N ARG A 43 -9.04 -2.89 2.60
CA ARG A 43 -9.40 -2.28 3.89
C ARG A 43 -8.46 -2.66 5.04
N GLU A 44 -7.31 -3.21 4.71
CA GLU A 44 -6.25 -3.58 5.64
C GLU A 44 -5.07 -2.59 5.54
N THR A 45 -4.35 -2.41 6.63
CA THR A 45 -3.11 -1.66 6.63
C THR A 45 -1.94 -2.56 6.22
N PRO A 46 -0.87 -2.04 5.61
CA PRO A 46 0.34 -2.83 5.38
C PRO A 46 0.93 -3.38 6.68
N PHE A 47 0.75 -2.68 7.78
CA PHE A 47 1.22 -3.14 9.09
C PHE A 47 0.42 -4.34 9.61
N SER A 48 -0.93 -4.30 9.55
CA SER A 48 -1.77 -5.42 9.98
C SER A 48 -1.49 -6.69 9.18
N LEU A 49 -1.28 -6.56 7.85
CA LEU A 49 -0.93 -7.68 6.97
C LEU A 49 0.48 -8.25 7.22
N THR A 50 1.31 -7.56 8.00
CA THR A 50 2.65 -8.01 8.35
C THR A 50 2.70 -8.65 9.72
N TYR A 51 1.97 -8.09 10.69
CA TYR A 51 2.08 -8.44 12.10
C TYR A 51 0.77 -8.94 12.72
N ASP A 52 -0.35 -8.91 11.98
CA ASP A 52 -1.72 -9.21 12.42
C ASP A 52 -2.15 -8.45 13.69
N THR A 53 -1.57 -7.29 13.87
CA THR A 53 -1.86 -6.40 15.01
C THR A 53 -2.09 -4.98 14.53
N GLU A 54 -2.85 -4.20 15.28
CA GLU A 54 -2.95 -2.78 15.06
C GLU A 54 -1.73 -2.04 15.58
N VAL A 55 -1.40 -0.94 14.92
CA VAL A 55 -0.28 -0.09 15.29
C VAL A 55 -0.66 0.72 16.53
N VAL A 56 0.19 0.67 17.55
CA VAL A 56 0.09 1.57 18.70
C VAL A 56 0.58 2.96 18.30
N ILE A 57 -0.25 3.97 18.49
CA ILE A 57 0.11 5.35 18.13
C ILE A 57 1.20 5.84 19.11
N PRO A 58 2.26 6.54 18.66
CA PRO A 58 3.34 7.00 19.54
C PRO A 58 2.89 7.84 20.73
N THR A 59 1.77 8.57 20.60
CA THR A 59 1.16 9.32 21.70
C THR A 59 0.60 8.42 22.80
N GLU A 60 0.23 7.19 22.49
CA GLU A 60 -0.25 6.20 23.46
C GLU A 60 0.88 5.55 24.25
N VAL A 61 2.11 5.61 23.74
CA VAL A 61 3.30 5.10 24.46
C VAL A 61 3.63 5.96 25.68
N GLY A 62 3.26 7.24 25.66
CA GLY A 62 3.46 8.17 26.78
C GLY A 62 2.32 8.19 27.81
N VAL A 63 1.19 7.56 27.51
CA VAL A 63 0.03 7.45 28.41
C VAL A 63 -0.12 5.99 28.77
N THR A 64 -0.08 5.68 30.07
CA THR A 64 -0.38 4.33 30.57
C THR A 64 -1.75 3.90 30.07
N SER A 65 -1.78 3.14 28.99
CA SER A 65 -3.01 2.60 28.44
C SER A 65 -3.38 1.33 29.22
N LEU A 66 -4.67 1.00 29.26
CA LEU A 66 -5.18 -0.28 29.78
C LEU A 66 -4.43 -1.48 29.19
N ARG A 67 -3.91 -1.34 27.96
CA ARG A 67 -3.10 -2.33 27.26
C ARG A 67 -1.74 -2.54 27.90
N TRP A 68 -1.11 -1.50 28.44
CA TRP A 68 0.16 -1.57 29.18
C TRP A 68 -0.03 -2.22 30.55
N GLU A 69 -1.13 -1.85 31.26
CA GLU A 69 -1.45 -2.42 32.56
C GLU A 69 -1.82 -3.92 32.48
N ALA A 70 -2.45 -4.33 31.36
CA ALA A 70 -2.80 -5.73 31.07
C ALA A 70 -1.67 -6.54 30.41
N PHE A 71 -0.47 -5.95 30.24
CA PHE A 71 0.63 -6.65 29.58
C PHE A 71 1.25 -7.72 30.48
N HIS A 72 1.00 -8.97 30.16
CA HIS A 72 1.68 -10.14 30.71
C HIS A 72 2.53 -10.80 29.61
N LYS A 73 3.85 -10.84 29.80
CA LYS A 73 4.79 -11.33 28.80
C LYS A 73 4.44 -12.74 28.28
N GLY A 74 4.14 -13.68 29.17
CA GLY A 74 3.77 -15.06 28.76
C GLY A 74 2.47 -15.11 27.95
N GLY A 75 1.43 -14.39 28.38
CA GLY A 75 0.16 -14.34 27.64
C GLY A 75 0.28 -13.60 26.31
N ASN A 76 1.18 -12.63 26.20
CA ASN A 76 1.43 -11.92 24.96
C ASN A 76 2.13 -12.80 23.92
N ASP A 77 3.06 -13.66 24.34
CA ASP A 77 3.77 -14.56 23.44
C ASP A 77 2.82 -15.63 22.85
N ASP A 78 1.90 -16.15 23.65
CA ASP A 78 0.88 -17.10 23.19
C ASP A 78 -0.12 -16.41 22.23
N GLN A 79 -0.56 -15.19 22.56
CA GLN A 79 -1.44 -14.42 21.67
C GLN A 79 -0.75 -14.07 20.36
N LEU A 80 0.54 -13.75 20.39
CA LEU A 80 1.33 -13.47 19.19
C LEU A 80 1.41 -14.71 18.27
N ARG A 81 1.56 -15.91 18.83
CA ARG A 81 1.55 -17.16 18.05
C ARG A 81 0.20 -17.38 17.38
N VAL A 82 -0.90 -17.22 18.13
CA VAL A 82 -2.25 -17.32 17.57
C VAL A 82 -2.47 -16.31 16.45
N ASN A 83 -2.02 -15.07 16.65
CA ASN A 83 -2.14 -14.04 15.62
C ASN A 83 -1.34 -14.39 14.35
N LEU A 84 -0.13 -14.96 14.51
CA LEU A 84 0.68 -15.41 13.37
C LEU A 84 0.02 -16.56 12.61
N ASP A 85 -0.64 -17.48 13.29
CA ASP A 85 -1.39 -18.57 12.66
C ASP A 85 -2.59 -18.03 11.83
N CYS A 86 -3.23 -16.94 12.30
CA CYS A 86 -4.32 -16.29 11.58
C CYS A 86 -3.85 -15.33 10.46
N LEU A 87 -2.55 -14.98 10.43
CA LEU A 87 -2.00 -14.01 9.49
C LEU A 87 -2.14 -14.46 8.03
N ASP A 88 -1.93 -15.73 7.75
CA ASP A 88 -2.02 -16.26 6.39
C ASP A 88 -3.47 -16.20 5.87
N GLU A 89 -4.45 -16.47 6.73
CA GLU A 89 -5.87 -16.30 6.37
C GLU A 89 -6.20 -14.83 6.06
N SER A 90 -5.67 -13.90 6.86
CA SER A 90 -5.87 -12.46 6.65
C SER A 90 -5.23 -12.00 5.33
N ARG A 91 -4.05 -12.51 4.99
CA ARG A 91 -3.36 -12.25 3.72
C ARG A 91 -4.12 -12.81 2.52
N ASP A 92 -4.63 -14.02 2.63
CA ASP A 92 -5.44 -14.66 1.58
C ASP A 92 -6.74 -13.89 1.34
N ARG A 93 -7.38 -13.42 2.41
CA ARG A 93 -8.57 -12.57 2.32
C ARG A 93 -8.27 -11.24 1.64
N ALA A 94 -7.17 -10.60 1.99
CA ALA A 94 -6.71 -9.36 1.38
C ALA A 94 -6.36 -9.55 -0.10
N SER A 95 -5.71 -10.68 -0.46
CA SER A 95 -5.37 -11.02 -1.84
C SER A 95 -6.62 -11.20 -2.71
N ARG A 96 -7.62 -11.91 -2.20
CA ARG A 96 -8.93 -12.07 -2.89
C ARG A 96 -9.62 -10.73 -3.13
N LYS A 97 -9.70 -9.88 -2.10
CA LYS A 97 -10.27 -8.52 -2.22
C LYS A 97 -9.52 -7.66 -3.25
N MET A 98 -8.20 -7.80 -3.29
CA MET A 98 -7.36 -7.09 -4.27
C MET A 98 -7.66 -7.55 -5.69
N ALA A 99 -7.77 -8.86 -5.93
CA ALA A 99 -8.10 -9.42 -7.24
C ALA A 99 -9.49 -8.96 -7.72
N GLU A 100 -10.48 -9.00 -6.84
CA GLU A 100 -11.83 -8.49 -7.13
C GLU A 100 -11.83 -6.99 -7.49
N TYR A 101 -11.07 -6.20 -6.75
CA TYR A 101 -10.93 -4.77 -7.02
C TYR A 101 -10.25 -4.52 -8.37
N GLN A 102 -9.19 -5.25 -8.68
CA GLN A 102 -8.51 -5.15 -9.97
C GLN A 102 -9.44 -5.52 -11.13
N GLN A 103 -10.22 -6.59 -10.98
CA GLN A 103 -11.19 -6.99 -11.99
C GLN A 103 -12.26 -5.90 -12.21
N LYS A 104 -12.83 -5.35 -11.14
CA LYS A 104 -13.80 -4.25 -11.24
C LYS A 104 -13.22 -3.02 -11.93
N MET A 105 -11.97 -2.68 -11.62
CA MET A 105 -11.26 -1.57 -12.27
C MET A 105 -11.03 -1.86 -13.76
N PHE A 106 -10.60 -3.07 -14.10
CA PHE A 106 -10.43 -3.49 -15.48
C PHE A 106 -11.73 -3.39 -16.28
N GLU A 107 -12.82 -3.90 -15.73
CA GLU A 107 -14.16 -3.80 -16.34
C GLU A 107 -14.60 -2.34 -16.53
N TYR A 108 -14.39 -1.51 -15.50
CA TYR A 108 -14.72 -0.09 -15.55
C TYR A 108 -13.97 0.65 -16.67
N TYR A 109 -12.65 0.45 -16.76
CA TYR A 109 -11.85 1.08 -17.79
C TYR A 109 -12.17 0.55 -19.18
N ASN A 110 -12.45 -0.74 -19.32
CA ASN A 110 -12.73 -1.35 -20.60
C ASN A 110 -14.12 -1.02 -21.17
N LYS A 111 -15.08 -0.61 -20.34
CA LYS A 111 -16.39 -0.13 -20.81
C LYS A 111 -16.30 1.02 -21.82
N SER A 112 -15.27 1.86 -21.69
CA SER A 112 -15.05 3.00 -22.59
C SER A 112 -14.16 2.68 -23.79
N VAL A 113 -13.54 1.50 -23.81
CA VAL A 113 -12.63 1.10 -24.90
C VAL A 113 -13.43 0.64 -26.10
N LYS A 114 -13.33 1.39 -27.20
CA LYS A 114 -13.89 1.01 -28.49
C LYS A 114 -12.90 0.07 -29.20
N LEU A 115 -13.36 -1.13 -29.50
CA LEU A 115 -12.60 -2.05 -30.36
C LEU A 115 -12.43 -1.43 -31.74
N ARG A 116 -11.20 -1.13 -32.13
CA ARG A 116 -10.84 -0.60 -33.45
C ARG A 116 -10.06 -1.68 -34.20
N ARG A 117 -10.51 -2.04 -35.36
CA ARG A 117 -9.70 -2.88 -36.26
C ARG A 117 -8.67 -1.95 -36.93
N LEU A 118 -7.41 -2.28 -36.74
CA LEU A 118 -6.28 -1.57 -37.35
C LEU A 118 -5.85 -2.34 -38.59
N ASN A 119 -5.67 -1.63 -39.69
CA ASN A 119 -5.15 -2.16 -40.94
C ASN A 119 -3.69 -1.74 -41.11
N ILE A 120 -2.96 -2.45 -41.96
CA ILE A 120 -1.59 -2.07 -42.33
C ILE A 120 -1.64 -0.71 -43.03
N GLY A 121 -0.91 0.28 -42.48
CA GLY A 121 -0.89 1.66 -42.95
C GLY A 121 -1.65 2.64 -42.04
N ASP A 122 -2.39 2.17 -41.04
CA ASP A 122 -3.07 3.06 -40.11
C ASP A 122 -2.05 3.74 -39.15
N LEU A 123 -2.26 5.03 -38.93
CA LEU A 123 -1.46 5.82 -38.01
C LEU A 123 -1.92 5.55 -36.56
N VAL A 124 -1.03 5.09 -35.72
CA VAL A 124 -1.29 4.85 -34.31
C VAL A 124 -0.43 5.74 -33.41
N LEU A 125 -1.06 6.31 -32.38
CA LEU A 125 -0.39 7.09 -31.37
C LEU A 125 0.22 6.15 -30.31
N ARG A 126 1.54 6.12 -30.22
CA ARG A 126 2.28 5.33 -29.23
C ARG A 126 2.91 6.23 -28.19
N LYS A 127 2.71 5.90 -26.91
CA LYS A 127 3.42 6.59 -25.84
C LYS A 127 4.93 6.26 -25.92
N VAL A 128 5.74 7.28 -26.14
CA VAL A 128 7.20 7.14 -26.18
C VAL A 128 7.72 6.98 -24.75
N THR A 129 8.40 5.88 -24.48
CA THR A 129 9.16 5.66 -23.24
C THR A 129 10.62 6.07 -23.45
N LEU A 130 11.35 6.35 -22.36
CA LEU A 130 12.78 6.74 -22.44
C LEU A 130 13.63 5.73 -23.20
N THR A 131 13.31 4.44 -23.06
CA THR A 131 13.96 3.32 -23.77
C THR A 131 13.72 3.35 -25.30
N THR A 132 12.65 3.98 -25.76
CA THR A 132 12.31 4.06 -27.18
C THR A 132 12.91 5.30 -27.86
N LYS A 133 13.45 6.25 -27.08
CA LYS A 133 14.09 7.48 -27.60
C LYS A 133 15.49 7.24 -28.17
N ASN A 134 16.18 6.17 -27.75
CA ASN A 134 17.50 5.80 -28.23
C ASN A 134 17.44 4.36 -28.75
N PRO A 135 16.93 4.10 -29.95
CA PRO A 135 17.14 2.82 -30.63
C PRO A 135 18.63 2.76 -31.02
N THR A 136 19.40 1.85 -30.40
CA THR A 136 20.72 1.43 -30.89
C THR A 136 20.57 0.77 -32.23
#